data_694b4f0b05fb906924508c7e0096ffda
#
_entry.id   694b4f0b05fb906924508c7e0096ffda
#
_cell.length_a   1.000
_cell.length_b   1.000
_cell.length_c   1.000
_cell.angle_alpha   90.00
_cell.angle_beta   90.00
_cell.angle_gamma   90.00
#
_symmetry.space_group_name_H-M   'P 1'
#
loop_
_entity.id
_entity.type
_entity.pdbx_description
1 polymer ?
#
loop_
_entity_poly.entity_id
_entity_poly.type
_entity_poly.pdbx_seq_one_letter_code
_entity_poly.pdbx_strand_id
1 'polypeptide(L)'
;MRKVIAAIDHSEIAKAVVTMAWAMADAVDASVEVLHVMEDDDKAEHPLSVAAGLPVRDLRGDPLEMLPLVAAEEDVVAMVIGARAQSGAPGPAGHVAMVLAGLTDKPVVVVPPGSQPPERLHTAVVAMKGTPGKARALQRSIEISAWAGLEIVVVHVHDEDSIPSFSDQVQHEVEAYAQEFFSRHLIGAPQARLELRFGVPAVEVLAAIESTQADLVAVGWPQTKDARRGEVAKEILERSPVPVLLVAIA
;
A
#
# COMPACT_ATOMS: atom_id res chain seq x y z
N MET A 1 -0.28 -19.36 12.97
CA MET A 1 -1.54 -18.73 12.48
C MET A 1 -1.14 -17.46 11.75
N ARG A 2 -1.67 -17.18 10.56
CA ARG A 2 -1.31 -15.96 9.78
C ARG A 2 -1.68 -14.71 10.56
N LYS A 3 -0.83 -13.67 10.51
CA LYS A 3 -1.00 -12.43 11.25
C LYS A 3 -0.85 -11.21 10.37
N VAL A 4 -1.69 -10.21 10.61
CA VAL A 4 -1.48 -8.83 10.18
C VAL A 4 -1.01 -8.04 11.41
N ILE A 5 0.13 -7.36 11.28
CA ILE A 5 0.68 -6.56 12.36
C ILE A 5 0.20 -5.12 12.22
N ALA A 6 -0.44 -4.60 13.28
CA ALA A 6 -0.77 -3.20 13.43
C ALA A 6 0.34 -2.52 14.24
N ALA A 7 1.30 -1.89 13.57
CA ALA A 7 2.37 -1.14 14.25
C ALA A 7 1.85 0.26 14.62
N ILE A 8 1.70 0.49 15.91
CA ILE A 8 1.14 1.73 16.47
C ILE A 8 2.15 2.47 17.34
N ASP A 9 1.93 3.77 17.44
CA ASP A 9 2.56 4.67 18.38
C ASP A 9 1.49 5.42 19.19
N HIS A 10 1.89 6.45 19.93
CA HIS A 10 0.97 7.29 20.72
C HIS A 10 0.21 8.33 19.88
N SER A 11 0.28 8.30 18.57
CA SER A 11 -0.39 9.26 17.69
C SER A 11 -1.89 9.00 17.55
N GLU A 12 -2.63 10.04 17.16
CA GLU A 12 -4.08 9.95 16.91
C GLU A 12 -4.45 8.96 15.79
N ILE A 13 -3.50 8.63 14.92
CA ILE A 13 -3.71 7.71 13.80
C ILE A 13 -3.76 6.24 14.24
N ALA A 14 -3.30 5.90 15.45
CA ALA A 14 -3.23 4.53 15.95
C ALA A 14 -4.57 3.78 15.80
N LYS A 15 -5.70 4.46 16.05
CA LYS A 15 -7.04 3.86 15.86
C LYS A 15 -7.28 3.47 14.40
N ALA A 16 -6.95 4.35 13.46
CA ALA A 16 -7.12 4.08 12.03
C ALA A 16 -6.19 2.95 11.56
N VAL A 17 -4.97 2.85 12.10
CA VAL A 17 -4.04 1.75 11.85
C VAL A 17 -4.65 0.42 12.29
N VAL A 18 -5.21 0.35 13.48
CA VAL A 18 -5.86 -0.88 13.99
C VAL A 18 -7.11 -1.23 13.17
N THR A 19 -7.95 -0.23 12.81
CA THR A 19 -9.11 -0.47 11.94
C THR A 19 -8.69 -1.04 10.59
N MET A 20 -7.65 -0.47 9.96
CA MET A 20 -7.12 -0.96 8.70
C MET A 20 -6.51 -2.36 8.82
N ALA A 21 -5.85 -2.66 9.93
CA ALA A 21 -5.31 -4.00 10.19
C ALA A 21 -6.42 -5.05 10.29
N TRP A 22 -7.55 -4.72 10.92
CA TRP A 22 -8.72 -5.59 10.94
C TRP A 22 -9.30 -5.82 9.54
N ALA A 23 -9.50 -4.74 8.76
CA ALA A 23 -10.00 -4.85 7.40
C ALA A 23 -9.08 -5.71 6.51
N MET A 24 -7.76 -5.56 6.66
CA MET A 24 -6.78 -6.39 5.97
C MET A 24 -6.80 -7.84 6.45
N ALA A 25 -6.92 -8.08 7.76
CA ALA A 25 -6.93 -9.42 8.34
C ALA A 25 -8.17 -10.21 7.89
N ASP A 26 -9.35 -9.56 7.86
CA ASP A 26 -10.59 -10.15 7.31
C ASP A 26 -10.40 -10.55 5.85
N ALA A 27 -9.79 -9.66 5.06
CA ALA A 27 -9.56 -9.87 3.63
C ALA A 27 -8.62 -11.05 3.32
N VAL A 28 -7.67 -11.37 4.20
CA VAL A 28 -6.65 -12.41 3.96
C VAL A 28 -6.76 -13.62 4.90
N ASP A 29 -7.84 -13.74 5.67
CA ASP A 29 -8.08 -14.78 6.67
C ASP A 29 -6.91 -14.91 7.64
N ALA A 30 -6.64 -13.83 8.38
CA ALA A 30 -5.57 -13.71 9.35
C ALA A 30 -6.08 -13.12 10.69
N SER A 31 -5.28 -13.22 11.74
CA SER A 31 -5.52 -12.52 13.00
C SER A 31 -4.77 -11.17 13.01
N VAL A 32 -5.19 -10.27 13.90
CA VAL A 32 -4.49 -9.01 14.14
C VAL A 32 -3.65 -9.13 15.42
N GLU A 33 -2.40 -8.70 15.34
CA GLU A 33 -1.53 -8.48 16.49
C GLU A 33 -1.10 -7.00 16.48
N VAL A 34 -1.24 -6.34 17.63
CA VAL A 34 -0.79 -4.95 17.78
C VAL A 34 0.66 -4.95 18.22
N LEU A 35 1.49 -4.20 17.53
CA LEU A 35 2.89 -4.00 17.83
C LEU A 35 3.12 -2.55 18.27
N HIS A 36 3.78 -2.38 19.40
CA HIS A 36 4.27 -1.08 19.87
C HIS A 36 5.79 -1.17 20.05
N VAL A 37 6.51 -0.27 19.37
CA VAL A 37 7.96 -0.15 19.52
C VAL A 37 8.25 1.07 20.38
N MET A 38 8.80 0.85 21.56
CA MET A 38 9.16 1.89 22.53
C MET A 38 10.61 2.32 22.32
N GLU A 39 10.84 3.60 22.14
CA GLU A 39 12.17 4.20 22.24
C GLU A 39 12.58 4.35 23.72
N ASP A 40 13.88 4.48 24.00
CA ASP A 40 14.42 4.47 25.39
C ASP A 40 13.85 5.55 26.32
N ASP A 41 13.33 6.65 25.76
CA ASP A 41 12.74 7.77 26.49
C ASP A 41 11.21 7.67 26.65
N ASP A 42 10.56 6.64 26.09
CA ASP A 42 9.10 6.48 26.19
C ASP A 42 8.69 6.11 27.61
N LYS A 43 7.96 7.02 28.25
CA LYS A 43 7.25 6.71 29.50
C LYS A 43 6.05 5.85 29.14
N ALA A 44 6.10 4.60 29.53
CA ALA A 44 5.13 3.56 29.23
C ALA A 44 3.69 3.89 29.69
N GLU A 45 2.99 4.75 28.96
CA GLU A 45 1.55 4.78 28.95
C GLU A 45 1.09 4.12 27.64
N HIS A 46 0.68 2.85 27.75
CA HIS A 46 0.25 2.08 26.60
C HIS A 46 -0.90 2.76 25.86
N PRO A 47 -0.92 2.77 24.52
CA PRO A 47 -2.09 3.11 23.72
C PRO A 47 -3.17 2.01 23.83
N LEU A 48 -3.32 1.41 25.02
CA LEU A 48 -4.18 0.25 25.30
C LEU A 48 -5.66 0.51 25.00
N SER A 49 -6.11 1.78 25.05
CA SER A 49 -7.49 2.13 24.71
C SER A 49 -7.84 1.87 23.24
N VAL A 50 -6.83 1.84 22.35
CA VAL A 50 -7.01 1.60 20.91
C VAL A 50 -6.99 0.10 20.59
N ALA A 51 -6.23 -0.66 21.38
CA ALA A 51 -6.01 -2.10 21.17
C ALA A 51 -6.98 -2.98 21.99
N ALA A 52 -8.09 -2.46 22.47
CA ALA A 52 -9.01 -3.13 23.39
C ALA A 52 -9.32 -4.58 22.94
N GLY A 53 -8.81 -5.55 23.68
CA GLY A 53 -9.04 -6.98 23.44
C GLY A 53 -8.08 -7.63 22.43
N LEU A 54 -7.14 -6.89 21.84
CA LEU A 54 -6.11 -7.45 20.96
C LEU A 54 -4.84 -7.84 21.72
N PRO A 55 -4.10 -8.86 21.27
CA PRO A 55 -2.76 -9.12 21.78
C PRO A 55 -1.83 -7.95 21.42
N VAL A 56 -1.21 -7.36 22.43
CA VAL A 56 -0.22 -6.29 22.27
C VAL A 56 1.16 -6.86 22.53
N ARG A 57 2.06 -6.63 21.61
CA ARG A 57 3.48 -6.96 21.71
C ARG A 57 4.28 -5.68 21.83
N ASP A 58 4.99 -5.54 22.95
CA ASP A 58 5.91 -4.42 23.16
C ASP A 58 7.33 -4.85 22.82
N LEU A 59 8.00 -4.03 22.00
CA LEU A 59 9.43 -4.15 21.71
C LEU A 59 10.14 -2.87 22.13
N ARG A 60 11.42 -2.99 22.50
CA ARG A 60 12.28 -1.84 22.78
C ARG A 60 13.33 -1.70 21.70
N GLY A 61 13.55 -0.48 21.22
CA GLY A 61 14.57 -0.17 20.23
C GLY A 61 14.11 0.81 19.16
N ASP A 62 14.93 0.97 18.13
CA ASP A 62 14.59 1.81 16.97
C ASP A 62 13.54 1.11 16.10
N PRO A 63 12.41 1.75 15.76
CA PRO A 63 11.41 1.22 14.84
C PRO A 63 12.00 0.77 13.50
N LEU A 64 13.02 1.46 12.97
CA LEU A 64 13.69 1.10 11.71
C LEU A 64 14.47 -0.22 11.79
N GLU A 65 14.84 -0.66 13.00
CA GLU A 65 15.50 -1.94 13.24
C GLU A 65 14.50 -3.02 13.62
N MET A 66 13.51 -2.70 14.47
CA MET A 66 12.60 -3.68 15.03
C MET A 66 11.51 -4.12 14.05
N LEU A 67 10.93 -3.19 13.29
CA LEU A 67 9.84 -3.52 12.35
C LEU A 67 10.25 -4.51 11.24
N PRO A 68 11.45 -4.38 10.62
CA PRO A 68 11.91 -5.39 9.65
C PRO A 68 12.08 -6.79 10.24
N LEU A 69 12.50 -6.89 11.51
CA LEU A 69 12.64 -8.19 12.19
C LEU A 69 11.28 -8.86 12.38
N VAL A 70 10.27 -8.09 12.80
CA VAL A 70 8.90 -8.60 12.94
C VAL A 70 8.30 -8.94 11.57
N ALA A 71 8.53 -8.11 10.54
CA ALA A 71 8.06 -8.40 9.19
C ALA A 71 8.65 -9.70 8.61
N ALA A 72 9.85 -10.10 9.05
CA ALA A 72 10.51 -11.33 8.61
C ALA A 72 9.94 -12.60 9.29
N GLU A 73 9.07 -12.49 10.29
CA GLU A 73 8.43 -13.64 10.92
C GLU A 73 7.56 -14.40 9.90
N GLU A 74 7.62 -15.73 9.91
CA GLU A 74 6.97 -16.57 8.89
C GLU A 74 5.44 -16.44 8.87
N ASP A 75 4.83 -16.21 10.02
CA ASP A 75 3.37 -16.08 10.16
C ASP A 75 2.86 -14.66 9.90
N VAL A 76 3.73 -13.66 9.77
CA VAL A 76 3.37 -12.30 9.37
C VAL A 76 3.11 -12.26 7.86
N VAL A 77 1.92 -11.78 7.49
CA VAL A 77 1.49 -11.70 6.08
C VAL A 77 1.39 -10.26 5.56
N ALA A 78 1.22 -9.29 6.45
CA ALA A 78 1.23 -7.87 6.13
C ALA A 78 1.55 -7.03 7.37
N MET A 79 2.03 -5.82 7.14
CA MET A 79 2.24 -4.79 8.15
C MET A 79 1.33 -3.59 7.86
N VAL A 80 0.71 -3.03 8.90
CA VAL A 80 -0.07 -1.78 8.80
C VAL A 80 0.57 -0.75 9.74
N ILE A 81 0.88 0.42 9.22
CA ILE A 81 1.61 1.47 9.94
C ILE A 81 1.05 2.84 9.59
N GLY A 82 1.15 3.81 10.50
CA GLY A 82 0.79 5.20 10.24
C GLY A 82 1.80 5.93 9.33
N ALA A 83 1.33 6.88 8.52
CA ALA A 83 2.19 7.68 7.66
C ALA A 83 3.10 8.65 8.44
N ARG A 84 2.74 9.01 9.67
CA ARG A 84 3.54 9.87 10.55
C ARG A 84 3.69 9.21 11.90
N ALA A 85 4.93 9.12 12.38
CA ALA A 85 5.23 8.94 13.79
C ALA A 85 4.91 10.22 14.57
N GLN A 86 4.98 10.17 15.89
CA GLN A 86 4.76 11.31 16.79
C GLN A 86 5.35 12.62 16.25
N SER A 87 4.68 13.74 16.55
CA SER A 87 5.11 15.09 16.21
C SER A 87 6.56 15.33 16.67
N GLY A 88 7.50 15.41 15.73
CA GLY A 88 8.91 15.66 16.01
C GLY A 88 9.91 14.71 15.35
N ALA A 89 9.46 13.56 14.84
CA ALA A 89 10.35 12.67 14.09
C ALA A 89 10.83 13.36 12.79
N PRO A 90 12.15 13.44 12.53
CA PRO A 90 12.67 14.02 11.30
C PRO A 90 12.36 13.09 10.11
N GLY A 91 11.76 13.64 9.04
CA GLY A 91 11.59 12.92 7.79
C GLY A 91 10.26 13.22 7.09
N PRO A 92 10.15 12.87 5.80
CA PRO A 92 8.92 12.99 5.05
C PRO A 92 7.85 12.03 5.57
N ALA A 93 6.57 12.32 5.28
CA ALA A 93 5.46 11.45 5.62
C ALA A 93 5.73 10.01 5.14
N GLY A 94 5.55 9.03 6.02
CA GLY A 94 5.75 7.62 5.68
C GLY A 94 7.23 7.16 5.61
N HIS A 95 8.18 7.92 6.15
CA HIS A 95 9.60 7.55 6.09
C HIS A 95 9.86 6.13 6.62
N VAL A 96 9.37 5.80 7.82
CA VAL A 96 9.52 4.46 8.43
C VAL A 96 8.89 3.39 7.54
N ALA A 97 7.69 3.67 7.01
CA ALA A 97 6.99 2.74 6.13
C ALA A 97 7.72 2.51 4.80
N MET A 98 8.31 3.57 4.20
CA MET A 98 9.09 3.47 2.97
C MET A 98 10.37 2.66 3.17
N VAL A 99 11.06 2.86 4.30
CA VAL A 99 12.26 2.07 4.66
C VAL A 99 11.86 0.62 4.87
N LEU A 100 10.81 0.36 5.66
CA LEU A 100 10.29 -0.99 5.90
C LEU A 100 9.92 -1.69 4.59
N ALA A 101 9.16 -1.05 3.71
CA ALA A 101 8.78 -1.62 2.41
C ALA A 101 9.98 -1.88 1.48
N GLY A 102 11.09 -1.16 1.68
CA GLY A 102 12.35 -1.41 0.98
C GLY A 102 13.15 -2.61 1.52
N LEU A 103 12.88 -3.04 2.76
CA LEU A 103 13.61 -4.10 3.46
C LEU A 103 12.84 -5.42 3.56
N THR A 104 11.53 -5.43 3.29
CA THR A 104 10.69 -6.62 3.38
C THR A 104 10.05 -6.96 2.04
N ASP A 105 9.76 -8.23 1.83
CA ASP A 105 8.93 -8.72 0.74
C ASP A 105 7.43 -8.76 1.10
N LYS A 106 7.11 -8.47 2.36
CA LYS A 106 5.73 -8.43 2.86
C LYS A 106 5.05 -7.13 2.43
N PRO A 107 3.73 -7.16 2.14
CA PRO A 107 2.93 -5.96 1.93
C PRO A 107 2.98 -5.02 3.14
N VAL A 108 3.21 -3.72 2.89
CA VAL A 108 3.18 -2.68 3.91
C VAL A 108 2.07 -1.70 3.59
N VAL A 109 1.06 -1.62 4.44
CA VAL A 109 -0.03 -0.66 4.32
C VAL A 109 0.27 0.57 5.16
N VAL A 110 0.25 1.73 4.52
CA VAL A 110 0.47 3.02 5.16
C VAL A 110 -0.85 3.75 5.29
N VAL A 111 -1.23 4.09 6.51
CA VAL A 111 -2.47 4.82 6.79
C VAL A 111 -2.16 6.32 6.85
N PRO A 112 -2.72 7.14 5.93
CA PRO A 112 -2.49 8.59 5.94
C PRO A 112 -3.18 9.28 7.12
N PRO A 113 -2.67 10.45 7.58
CA PRO A 113 -3.34 11.25 8.59
C PRO A 113 -4.73 11.69 8.12
N GLY A 114 -5.71 11.61 9.01
CA GLY A 114 -7.10 11.95 8.70
C GLY A 114 -7.86 10.91 7.87
N SER A 115 -7.20 9.85 7.41
CA SER A 115 -7.87 8.73 6.76
C SER A 115 -8.81 8.01 7.72
N GLN A 116 -9.97 7.60 7.19
CA GLN A 116 -10.96 6.79 7.90
C GLN A 116 -11.10 5.45 7.18
N PRO A 117 -10.22 4.47 7.45
CA PRO A 117 -10.30 3.18 6.82
C PRO A 117 -11.65 2.53 7.12
N PRO A 118 -12.26 1.85 6.13
CA PRO A 118 -13.49 1.11 6.34
C PRO A 118 -13.25 -0.12 7.23
N GLU A 119 -14.29 -0.63 7.85
CA GLU A 119 -14.23 -1.89 8.59
C GLU A 119 -14.00 -3.10 7.66
N ARG A 120 -14.38 -2.98 6.40
CA ARG A 120 -14.20 -3.97 5.36
C ARG A 120 -13.80 -3.32 4.05
N LEU A 121 -12.84 -3.90 3.37
CA LEU A 121 -12.40 -3.46 2.04
C LEU A 121 -13.35 -3.98 0.95
N HIS A 122 -13.65 -3.16 -0.04
CA HIS A 122 -14.49 -3.50 -1.20
C HIS A 122 -13.78 -3.23 -2.52
N THR A 123 -13.13 -2.06 -2.65
CA THR A 123 -12.53 -1.62 -3.91
C THR A 123 -11.07 -1.22 -3.71
N ALA A 124 -10.19 -1.76 -4.53
CA ALA A 124 -8.78 -1.38 -4.56
C ALA A 124 -8.39 -0.81 -5.92
N VAL A 125 -7.75 0.37 -5.91
CA VAL A 125 -7.04 0.90 -7.08
C VAL A 125 -5.63 0.34 -7.08
N VAL A 126 -5.19 -0.20 -8.22
CA VAL A 126 -3.82 -0.69 -8.41
C VAL A 126 -3.12 0.16 -9.46
N ALA A 127 -2.19 1.01 -9.03
CA ALA A 127 -1.43 1.87 -9.93
C ALA A 127 -0.34 1.07 -10.65
N MET A 128 -0.36 1.10 -11.98
CA MET A 128 0.60 0.40 -12.81
C MET A 128 1.45 1.34 -13.65
N LYS A 129 2.76 1.13 -13.63
CA LYS A 129 3.67 1.77 -14.59
C LYS A 129 4.03 0.78 -15.70
N GLY A 130 3.78 1.18 -16.95
CA GLY A 130 3.75 0.35 -18.14
C GLY A 130 5.06 -0.21 -18.66
N THR A 131 5.85 -0.92 -17.86
CA THR A 131 6.96 -1.71 -18.38
C THR A 131 6.78 -3.20 -18.03
N PRO A 132 6.92 -4.13 -19.02
CA PRO A 132 6.70 -5.57 -18.80
C PRO A 132 7.51 -6.19 -17.66
N GLY A 133 8.69 -5.63 -17.33
CA GLY A 133 9.56 -6.13 -16.26
C GLY A 133 8.99 -5.90 -14.84
N LYS A 134 7.96 -5.06 -14.69
CA LYS A 134 7.31 -4.75 -13.39
C LYS A 134 5.98 -5.47 -13.18
N ALA A 135 5.62 -6.36 -14.10
CA ALA A 135 4.38 -7.12 -14.06
C ALA A 135 4.23 -7.99 -12.80
N ARG A 136 5.32 -8.44 -12.18
CA ARG A 136 5.28 -9.29 -10.98
C ARG A 136 4.67 -8.60 -9.76
N ALA A 137 5.00 -7.33 -9.53
CA ALA A 137 4.42 -6.60 -8.39
C ALA A 137 2.94 -6.34 -8.60
N LEU A 138 2.58 -5.95 -9.83
CA LEU A 138 1.18 -5.80 -10.21
C LEU A 138 0.43 -7.11 -10.04
N GLN A 139 0.96 -8.22 -10.56
CA GLN A 139 0.36 -9.53 -10.41
C GLN A 139 0.18 -9.90 -8.94
N ARG A 140 1.18 -9.64 -8.09
CA ARG A 140 1.09 -9.87 -6.64
C ARG A 140 0.05 -8.99 -5.96
N SER A 141 -0.07 -7.70 -6.34
CA SER A 141 -1.12 -6.80 -5.84
C SER A 141 -2.50 -7.28 -6.24
N ILE A 142 -2.66 -7.70 -7.50
CA ILE A 142 -3.92 -8.25 -8.03
C ILE A 142 -4.26 -9.57 -7.31
N GLU A 143 -3.30 -10.46 -7.12
CA GLU A 143 -3.50 -11.73 -6.41
C GLU A 143 -3.95 -11.48 -4.95
N ILE A 144 -3.29 -10.59 -4.22
CA ILE A 144 -3.65 -10.24 -2.84
C ILE A 144 -5.08 -9.68 -2.80
N SER A 145 -5.41 -8.77 -3.70
CA SER A 145 -6.72 -8.13 -3.77
C SER A 145 -7.82 -9.11 -4.24
N ALA A 146 -7.49 -10.02 -5.17
CA ALA A 146 -8.41 -11.04 -5.64
C ALA A 146 -8.73 -12.08 -4.54
N TRP A 147 -7.74 -12.47 -3.74
CA TRP A 147 -7.98 -13.35 -2.58
C TRP A 147 -8.92 -12.72 -1.56
N ALA A 148 -8.85 -11.40 -1.42
CA ALA A 148 -9.73 -10.63 -0.56
C ALA A 148 -11.16 -10.45 -1.14
N GLY A 149 -11.41 -10.87 -2.37
CA GLY A 149 -12.68 -10.68 -3.05
C GLY A 149 -12.99 -9.23 -3.38
N LEU A 150 -11.96 -8.37 -3.50
CA LEU A 150 -12.11 -6.96 -3.80
C LEU A 150 -12.40 -6.73 -5.29
N GLU A 151 -13.19 -5.69 -5.58
CA GLU A 151 -13.20 -5.10 -6.93
C GLU A 151 -11.84 -4.44 -7.18
N ILE A 152 -11.17 -4.81 -8.27
CA ILE A 152 -9.85 -4.31 -8.60
C ILE A 152 -9.93 -3.37 -9.80
N VAL A 153 -9.49 -2.14 -9.61
CA VAL A 153 -9.35 -1.16 -10.68
C VAL A 153 -7.87 -0.94 -10.97
N VAL A 154 -7.38 -1.57 -12.03
CA VAL A 154 -6.00 -1.35 -12.47
C VAL A 154 -5.95 -0.05 -13.25
N VAL A 155 -5.19 0.93 -12.76
CA VAL A 155 -5.01 2.22 -13.40
C VAL A 155 -3.65 2.27 -14.09
N HIS A 156 -3.67 2.41 -15.41
CA HIS A 156 -2.49 2.70 -16.21
C HIS A 156 -2.57 4.13 -16.72
N VAL A 157 -1.54 4.92 -16.43
CA VAL A 157 -1.47 6.32 -16.88
C VAL A 157 -0.43 6.44 -17.99
N HIS A 158 -0.89 6.91 -19.14
CA HIS A 158 -0.02 7.33 -20.24
C HIS A 158 0.44 8.76 -19.97
N ASP A 159 1.74 8.95 -19.79
CA ASP A 159 2.39 10.25 -19.71
C ASP A 159 2.91 10.69 -21.11
N GLU A 160 3.25 11.95 -21.24
CA GLU A 160 3.74 12.52 -22.53
C GLU A 160 5.02 11.80 -23.02
N ASP A 161 5.81 11.23 -22.11
CA ASP A 161 7.04 10.50 -22.43
C ASP A 161 6.76 9.07 -22.95
N SER A 162 5.57 8.53 -22.70
CA SER A 162 5.18 7.16 -23.05
C SER A 162 4.43 7.07 -24.38
N ILE A 163 3.97 8.20 -24.93
CA ILE A 163 3.28 8.26 -26.22
C ILE A 163 4.29 8.55 -27.32
N PRO A 164 4.51 7.65 -28.29
CA PRO A 164 5.36 7.97 -29.45
C PRO A 164 4.81 9.16 -30.22
N SER A 165 5.65 10.16 -30.54
CA SER A 165 5.29 11.39 -31.22
C SER A 165 4.72 11.20 -32.66
N PHE A 166 4.61 9.98 -33.14
CA PHE A 166 4.14 9.61 -34.49
C PHE A 166 2.88 8.74 -34.50
N SER A 167 2.21 8.59 -33.35
CA SER A 167 1.02 7.74 -33.27
C SER A 167 -0.21 8.49 -33.79
N ASP A 168 -0.53 8.31 -35.07
CA ASP A 168 -1.80 8.75 -35.67
C ASP A 168 -3.00 7.91 -35.17
N GLN A 169 -2.77 6.88 -34.37
CA GLN A 169 -3.76 5.86 -33.98
C GLN A 169 -3.73 5.51 -32.49
N VAL A 170 -3.63 6.51 -31.64
CA VAL A 170 -3.60 6.35 -30.17
C VAL A 170 -4.72 5.44 -29.65
N GLN A 171 -5.92 5.53 -30.26
CA GLN A 171 -7.07 4.71 -29.83
C GLN A 171 -6.88 3.21 -30.12
N HIS A 172 -6.31 2.85 -31.25
CA HIS A 172 -6.07 1.45 -31.61
C HIS A 172 -4.93 0.84 -30.77
N GLU A 173 -3.91 1.62 -30.44
CA GLU A 173 -2.83 1.18 -29.55
C GLU A 173 -3.34 0.97 -28.12
N VAL A 174 -4.23 1.83 -27.63
CA VAL A 174 -4.87 1.72 -26.32
C VAL A 174 -5.73 0.45 -26.24
N GLU A 175 -6.53 0.14 -27.26
CA GLU A 175 -7.35 -1.08 -27.30
C GLU A 175 -6.48 -2.34 -27.40
N ALA A 176 -5.46 -2.34 -28.24
CA ALA A 176 -4.51 -3.46 -28.36
C ALA A 176 -3.74 -3.68 -27.07
N TYR A 177 -3.29 -2.60 -26.43
CA TYR A 177 -2.63 -2.67 -25.12
C TYR A 177 -3.55 -3.25 -24.04
N ALA A 178 -4.81 -2.78 -23.99
CA ALA A 178 -5.78 -3.30 -23.05
C ALA A 178 -6.02 -4.80 -23.23
N GLN A 179 -6.22 -5.26 -24.48
CA GLN A 179 -6.41 -6.68 -24.78
C GLN A 179 -5.19 -7.53 -24.41
N GLU A 180 -3.98 -7.06 -24.75
CA GLU A 180 -2.75 -7.76 -24.40
C GLU A 180 -2.54 -7.79 -22.87
N PHE A 181 -2.84 -6.68 -22.19
CA PHE A 181 -2.77 -6.59 -20.74
C PHE A 181 -3.72 -7.57 -20.06
N PHE A 182 -5.00 -7.59 -20.45
CA PHE A 182 -5.98 -8.53 -19.91
C PHE A 182 -5.56 -9.98 -20.11
N SER A 183 -5.07 -10.32 -21.30
CA SER A 183 -4.67 -11.68 -21.61
C SER A 183 -3.44 -12.17 -20.83
N ARG A 184 -2.56 -11.26 -20.40
CA ARG A 184 -1.31 -11.61 -19.73
C ARG A 184 -1.37 -11.52 -18.20
N HIS A 185 -2.12 -10.57 -17.67
CA HIS A 185 -1.99 -10.19 -16.26
C HIS A 185 -3.26 -10.40 -15.42
N LEU A 186 -4.42 -10.51 -16.05
CA LEU A 186 -5.70 -10.64 -15.35
C LEU A 186 -6.31 -12.05 -15.46
N ILE A 187 -5.53 -13.02 -15.91
CA ILE A 187 -5.94 -14.43 -15.89
C ILE A 187 -6.11 -14.85 -14.42
N GLY A 188 -7.35 -15.17 -14.03
CA GLY A 188 -7.66 -15.56 -12.65
C GLY A 188 -8.17 -14.44 -11.74
N ALA A 189 -8.29 -13.21 -12.24
CA ALA A 189 -8.90 -12.08 -11.53
C ALA A 189 -10.13 -11.53 -12.28
N PRO A 190 -11.26 -12.27 -12.31
CA PRO A 190 -12.45 -11.93 -13.13
C PRO A 190 -13.11 -10.63 -12.69
N GLN A 191 -12.80 -10.10 -11.53
CA GLN A 191 -13.34 -8.85 -10.99
C GLN A 191 -12.42 -7.64 -11.23
N ALA A 192 -11.31 -7.84 -11.94
CA ALA A 192 -10.39 -6.74 -12.25
C ALA A 192 -10.80 -6.04 -13.55
N ARG A 193 -10.81 -4.70 -13.54
CA ARG A 193 -10.98 -3.86 -14.73
C ARG A 193 -9.79 -2.95 -14.93
N LEU A 194 -9.45 -2.68 -16.18
CA LEU A 194 -8.41 -1.74 -16.56
C LEU A 194 -9.03 -0.37 -16.84
N GLU A 195 -8.44 0.65 -16.25
CA GLU A 195 -8.75 2.05 -16.53
C GLU A 195 -7.51 2.74 -17.08
N LEU A 196 -7.61 3.23 -18.32
CA LEU A 196 -6.57 3.95 -19.00
C LEU A 196 -6.79 5.44 -18.82
N ARG A 197 -5.78 6.15 -18.33
CA ARG A 197 -5.81 7.60 -18.11
C ARG A 197 -4.63 8.27 -18.78
N PHE A 198 -4.74 9.57 -19.01
CA PHE A 198 -3.72 10.38 -19.67
C PHE A 198 -3.39 11.57 -18.78
N GLY A 199 -2.12 11.81 -18.51
CA GLY A 199 -1.68 12.95 -17.72
C GLY A 199 -0.56 12.61 -16.74
N VAL A 200 -0.52 13.37 -15.63
CA VAL A 200 0.49 13.18 -14.57
C VAL A 200 0.12 11.96 -13.72
N PRO A 201 0.98 10.93 -13.63
CA PRO A 201 0.61 9.66 -13.03
C PRO A 201 0.01 9.74 -11.62
N ALA A 202 0.61 10.50 -10.72
CA ALA A 202 0.09 10.59 -9.35
C ALA A 202 -1.27 11.30 -9.30
N VAL A 203 -1.47 12.34 -10.10
CA VAL A 203 -2.73 13.08 -10.19
C VAL A 203 -3.85 12.18 -10.69
N GLU A 204 -3.59 11.43 -11.76
CA GLU A 204 -4.58 10.55 -12.38
C GLU A 204 -4.93 9.34 -11.48
N VAL A 205 -3.95 8.81 -10.73
CA VAL A 205 -4.22 7.75 -9.74
C VAL A 205 -5.07 8.29 -8.59
N LEU A 206 -4.78 9.49 -8.07
CA LEU A 206 -5.60 10.12 -7.02
C LEU A 206 -7.03 10.39 -7.51
N ALA A 207 -7.19 10.88 -8.75
CA ALA A 207 -8.51 11.05 -9.35
C ALA A 207 -9.25 9.71 -9.56
N ALA A 208 -8.52 8.62 -9.83
CA ALA A 208 -9.12 7.28 -9.90
C ALA A 208 -9.63 6.81 -8.54
N ILE A 209 -8.89 7.05 -7.45
CA ILE A 209 -9.35 6.72 -6.09
C ILE A 209 -10.70 7.40 -5.80
N GLU A 210 -10.81 8.69 -6.12
CA GLU A 210 -12.04 9.46 -5.91
C GLU A 210 -13.20 8.95 -6.79
N SER A 211 -12.96 8.77 -8.10
CA SER A 211 -14.01 8.38 -9.04
C SER A 211 -14.52 6.96 -8.82
N THR A 212 -13.70 6.08 -8.28
CA THR A 212 -14.07 4.68 -7.98
C THR A 212 -14.50 4.47 -6.53
N GLN A 213 -14.38 5.50 -5.69
CA GLN A 213 -14.60 5.40 -4.24
C GLN A 213 -13.77 4.27 -3.62
N ALA A 214 -12.52 4.14 -4.04
CA ALA A 214 -11.65 3.07 -3.59
C ALA A 214 -11.31 3.21 -2.09
N ASP A 215 -11.24 2.06 -1.42
CA ASP A 215 -10.88 1.95 0.00
C ASP A 215 -9.36 1.86 0.21
N LEU A 216 -8.64 1.48 -0.83
CA LEU A 216 -7.22 1.19 -0.80
C LEU A 216 -6.59 1.52 -2.15
N VAL A 217 -5.37 2.04 -2.16
CA VAL A 217 -4.54 2.14 -3.36
C VAL A 217 -3.27 1.33 -3.21
N ALA A 218 -2.97 0.47 -4.17
CA ALA A 218 -1.73 -0.30 -4.23
C ALA A 218 -0.75 0.34 -5.23
N VAL A 219 0.49 0.53 -4.77
CA VAL A 219 1.57 1.09 -5.60
C VAL A 219 2.83 0.25 -5.45
N GLY A 220 3.56 0.08 -6.55
CA GLY A 220 4.85 -0.59 -6.52
C GLY A 220 5.90 0.25 -5.80
N TRP A 221 6.64 -0.36 -4.88
CA TRP A 221 7.76 0.25 -4.17
C TRP A 221 9.09 -0.40 -4.57
N PRO A 222 10.04 0.34 -5.16
CA PRO A 222 11.32 -0.23 -5.58
C PRO A 222 12.21 -0.57 -4.38
N GLN A 223 12.77 -1.78 -4.38
CA GLN A 223 13.76 -2.20 -3.38
C GLN A 223 15.19 -1.72 -3.69
N THR A 224 15.38 -1.03 -4.82
CA THR A 224 16.69 -0.48 -5.22
C THR A 224 16.86 0.96 -4.76
N LYS A 225 18.12 1.34 -4.41
CA LYS A 225 18.49 2.68 -3.90
C LYS A 225 18.47 3.81 -4.94
N ASP A 226 17.88 3.62 -6.11
CA ASP A 226 17.79 4.66 -7.14
C ASP A 226 16.80 5.74 -6.72
N ALA A 227 17.30 6.94 -6.42
CA ALA A 227 16.53 8.06 -5.85
C ALA A 227 15.38 8.57 -6.75
N ARG A 228 15.40 8.29 -8.05
CA ARG A 228 14.36 8.68 -9.00
C ARG A 228 13.20 7.70 -9.08
N ARG A 229 13.33 6.53 -8.46
CA ARG A 229 12.29 5.51 -8.45
C ARG A 229 11.43 5.65 -7.20
N GLY A 230 10.14 5.78 -7.38
CA GLY A 230 9.17 5.92 -6.29
C GLY A 230 8.58 7.33 -6.15
N GLU A 231 8.87 8.28 -7.03
CA GLU A 231 8.30 9.63 -6.97
C GLU A 231 6.76 9.59 -6.96
N VAL A 232 6.16 8.82 -7.87
CA VAL A 232 4.71 8.63 -7.91
C VAL A 232 4.18 8.02 -6.61
N ALA A 233 4.86 7.00 -6.07
CA ALA A 233 4.45 6.39 -4.81
C ALA A 233 4.58 7.35 -3.62
N LYS A 234 5.62 8.18 -3.58
CA LYS A 234 5.80 9.22 -2.55
C LYS A 234 4.69 10.26 -2.62
N GLU A 235 4.39 10.76 -3.81
CA GLU A 235 3.32 11.75 -4.01
C GLU A 235 1.96 11.15 -3.63
N ILE A 236 1.69 9.89 -3.96
CA ILE A 236 0.47 9.20 -3.54
C ILE A 236 0.44 9.06 -2.01
N LEU A 237 1.55 8.67 -1.36
CA LEU A 237 1.64 8.58 0.10
C LEU A 237 1.34 9.91 0.80
N GLU A 238 1.78 11.02 0.21
CA GLU A 238 1.58 12.37 0.77
C GLU A 238 0.15 12.88 0.61
N ARG A 239 -0.54 12.48 -0.46
CA ARG A 239 -1.80 13.09 -0.91
C ARG A 239 -3.00 12.16 -0.88
N SER A 240 -2.80 10.86 -0.70
CA SER A 240 -3.90 9.89 -0.74
C SER A 240 -4.88 10.11 0.42
N PRO A 241 -6.19 10.15 0.14
CA PRO A 241 -7.22 10.17 1.18
C PRO A 241 -7.47 8.79 1.79
N VAL A 242 -6.98 7.73 1.17
CA VAL A 242 -7.17 6.33 1.58
C VAL A 242 -5.83 5.66 1.89
N PRO A 243 -5.82 4.54 2.63
CA PRO A 243 -4.60 3.76 2.89
C PRO A 243 -3.86 3.38 1.61
N VAL A 244 -2.53 3.35 1.70
CA VAL A 244 -1.63 3.05 0.58
C VAL A 244 -0.91 1.73 0.84
N LEU A 245 -1.12 0.74 -0.02
CA LEU A 245 -0.42 -0.54 0.01
C LEU A 245 0.87 -0.42 -0.82
N LEU A 246 2.01 -0.50 -0.15
CA LEU A 246 3.32 -0.58 -0.78
C LEU A 246 3.65 -2.04 -1.09
N VAL A 247 3.86 -2.35 -2.36
CA VAL A 247 4.23 -3.68 -2.84
C VAL A 247 5.67 -3.66 -3.34
N ALA A 248 6.51 -4.48 -2.74
CA ALA A 248 7.92 -4.57 -3.11
C ALA A 248 8.10 -4.95 -4.59
N ILE A 249 8.92 -4.18 -5.30
CA ILE A 249 9.33 -4.44 -6.68
C ILE A 249 10.84 -4.72 -6.69
N ALA A 250 11.22 -5.90 -7.12
CA ALA A 250 12.61 -6.27 -7.30
C ALA A 250 13.23 -5.60 -8.55
#